data_04d3fa7abaf8c6bc18fa184d9ca30a49
#
_entry.id   04d3fa7abaf8c6bc18fa184d9ca30a49
#
_cell.length_a   1.000
_cell.length_b   1.000
_cell.length_c   1.000
_cell.angle_alpha   90.00
_cell.angle_beta   90.00
_cell.angle_gamma   90.00
#
_symmetry.space_group_name_H-M   'P 1'
#
loop_
_entity.id
_entity.type
_entity.pdbx_description
1 polymer ?
#
loop_
_entity_poly.entity_id
_entity_poly.type
_entity_poly.pdbx_seq_one_letter_code
_entity_poly.pdbx_strand_id
1 'polypeptide(L)'
;MTEISLRSSIEADLETFFLHQTDEEANYLAAFTPKNPHDKQAYLEKWKKLMQDSAVNMQTILVANEVVGCVVKFVMEGDAEITYALGKEYWGKGIATQAVKQFLEDERTRPIYGRVAYDNFGSQRVLEKAGFERIGKDIGFANARGKEIEEFIYKLT
;
A
#
# COMPACT_ATOMS: atom_id res chain seq x y z
N MET A 1 6.90 -21.37 5.34
CA MET A 1 6.78 -19.94 5.03
C MET A 1 6.43 -19.76 3.57
N THR A 2 5.48 -18.87 3.28
CA THR A 2 5.08 -18.61 1.90
C THR A 2 6.21 -17.92 1.14
N GLU A 3 6.56 -18.45 -0.03
CA GLU A 3 7.57 -17.84 -0.88
C GLU A 3 6.93 -16.82 -1.80
N ILE A 4 7.52 -15.62 -1.84
CA ILE A 4 7.04 -14.52 -2.67
C ILE A 4 8.12 -14.04 -3.62
N SER A 5 7.70 -13.36 -4.67
CA SER A 5 8.61 -12.59 -5.53
C SER A 5 7.98 -11.24 -5.88
N LEU A 6 8.82 -10.30 -6.27
CA LEU A 6 8.41 -8.98 -6.73
C LEU A 6 8.87 -8.78 -8.17
N ARG A 7 8.05 -8.11 -8.96
CA ARG A 7 8.42 -7.63 -10.30
C ARG A 7 7.81 -6.26 -10.55
N SER A 8 8.35 -5.53 -11.51
CA SER A 8 7.73 -4.27 -11.91
C SER A 8 6.29 -4.51 -12.35
N SER A 9 5.39 -3.64 -11.91
CA SER A 9 3.97 -3.75 -12.26
C SER A 9 3.74 -3.41 -13.72
N ILE A 10 2.76 -4.09 -14.33
CA ILE A 10 2.31 -3.84 -15.70
C ILE A 10 0.83 -3.47 -15.67
N GLU A 11 0.33 -2.86 -16.75
CA GLU A 11 -1.07 -2.41 -16.80
C GLU A 11 -2.07 -3.52 -16.52
N ALA A 12 -1.79 -4.75 -16.99
CA ALA A 12 -2.67 -5.89 -16.75
C ALA A 12 -2.89 -6.18 -15.26
N ASP A 13 -1.93 -5.83 -14.40
CA ASP A 13 -2.05 -6.05 -12.95
C ASP A 13 -3.11 -5.15 -12.32
N LEU A 14 -3.38 -4.00 -12.92
CA LEU A 14 -4.29 -3.01 -12.35
C LEU A 14 -5.72 -3.51 -12.19
N GLU A 15 -6.16 -4.41 -13.08
CA GLU A 15 -7.48 -5.05 -12.95
C GLU A 15 -7.61 -5.80 -11.62
N THR A 16 -6.59 -6.58 -11.27
CA THR A 16 -6.56 -7.34 -10.02
C THR A 16 -6.51 -6.40 -8.82
N PHE A 17 -5.68 -5.36 -8.88
CA PHE A 17 -5.57 -4.40 -7.77
C PHE A 17 -6.87 -3.62 -7.58
N PHE A 18 -7.55 -3.29 -8.69
CA PHE A 18 -8.85 -2.65 -8.60
C PHE A 18 -9.86 -3.53 -7.86
N LEU A 19 -9.92 -4.82 -8.20
CA LEU A 19 -10.82 -5.75 -7.52
C LEU A 19 -10.49 -5.87 -6.03
N HIS A 20 -9.21 -5.92 -5.68
CA HIS A 20 -8.78 -5.99 -4.28
C HIS A 20 -9.30 -4.79 -3.47
N GLN A 21 -9.22 -3.59 -4.02
CA GLN A 21 -9.60 -2.39 -3.28
C GLN A 21 -11.12 -2.18 -3.20
N THR A 22 -11.91 -2.88 -4.02
CA THR A 22 -13.38 -2.82 -3.93
C THR A 22 -13.94 -3.68 -2.79
N ASP A 23 -13.13 -4.55 -2.19
CA ASP A 23 -13.55 -5.30 -1.01
C ASP A 23 -13.89 -4.33 0.13
N GLU A 24 -15.08 -4.51 0.74
CA GLU A 24 -15.57 -3.57 1.75
C GLU A 24 -14.67 -3.47 2.97
N GLU A 25 -14.16 -4.61 3.46
CA GLU A 25 -13.29 -4.62 4.62
C GLU A 25 -11.93 -3.99 4.30
N ALA A 26 -11.37 -4.30 3.13
CA ALA A 26 -10.12 -3.70 2.68
C ALA A 26 -10.25 -2.18 2.56
N ASN A 27 -11.33 -1.72 1.95
CA ASN A 27 -11.59 -0.30 1.81
C ASN A 27 -11.76 0.39 3.16
N TYR A 28 -12.52 -0.24 4.08
CA TYR A 28 -12.73 0.28 5.42
C TYR A 28 -11.42 0.44 6.18
N LEU A 29 -10.57 -0.60 6.17
CA LEU A 29 -9.29 -0.58 6.90
C LEU A 29 -8.30 0.41 6.28
N ALA A 30 -8.27 0.54 4.96
CA ALA A 30 -7.43 1.53 4.30
C ALA A 30 -7.86 2.96 4.62
N ALA A 31 -9.15 3.18 4.86
CA ALA A 31 -9.77 4.41 5.35
C ALA A 31 -9.66 5.59 4.39
N PHE A 32 -8.45 6.01 4.04
CA PHE A 32 -8.17 7.19 3.22
C PHE A 32 -8.19 6.80 1.74
N THR A 33 -9.36 6.44 1.24
CA THR A 33 -9.57 5.88 -0.08
C THR A 33 -10.33 6.86 -0.98
N PRO A 34 -10.41 6.59 -2.30
CA PRO A 34 -11.21 7.43 -3.19
C PRO A 34 -12.68 7.50 -2.73
N LYS A 35 -13.33 8.60 -3.03
CA LYS A 35 -14.72 8.82 -2.67
C LYS A 35 -15.65 7.74 -3.26
N ASN A 36 -15.36 7.33 -4.50
CA ASN A 36 -16.07 6.21 -5.14
C ASN A 36 -15.06 5.11 -5.48
N PRO A 37 -14.91 4.09 -4.62
CA PRO A 37 -13.93 3.01 -4.85
C PRO A 37 -14.32 2.08 -6.01
N HIS A 38 -15.55 2.19 -6.53
CA HIS A 38 -16.03 1.37 -7.64
C HIS A 38 -15.86 2.04 -9.00
N ASP A 39 -15.34 3.27 -9.05
CA ASP A 39 -15.07 3.97 -10.31
C ASP A 39 -13.81 3.41 -10.95
N LYS A 40 -13.96 2.36 -11.75
CA LYS A 40 -12.87 1.65 -12.39
C LYS A 40 -12.05 2.53 -13.33
N GLN A 41 -12.75 3.37 -14.11
CA GLN A 41 -12.07 4.24 -15.07
C GLN A 41 -11.15 5.22 -14.35
N ALA A 42 -11.65 5.87 -13.30
CA ALA A 42 -10.83 6.80 -12.51
C ALA A 42 -9.64 6.09 -11.87
N TYR A 43 -9.84 4.88 -11.35
CA TYR A 43 -8.77 4.07 -10.76
C TYR A 43 -7.68 3.76 -11.78
N LEU A 44 -8.07 3.25 -12.95
CA LEU A 44 -7.12 2.89 -13.99
C LEU A 44 -6.33 4.09 -14.52
N GLU A 45 -7.01 5.22 -14.73
CA GLU A 45 -6.35 6.46 -15.18
C GLU A 45 -5.31 6.95 -14.18
N LYS A 46 -5.67 6.96 -12.90
CA LYS A 46 -4.76 7.37 -11.82
C LYS A 46 -3.51 6.51 -11.78
N TRP A 47 -3.68 5.19 -11.77
CA TRP A 47 -2.55 4.27 -11.60
C TRP A 47 -1.70 4.15 -12.85
N LYS A 48 -2.29 4.22 -14.04
CA LYS A 48 -1.50 4.28 -15.28
C LYS A 48 -0.59 5.50 -15.30
N LYS A 49 -1.11 6.64 -14.84
CA LYS A 49 -0.33 7.87 -14.75
C LYS A 49 0.80 7.75 -13.74
N LEU A 50 0.53 7.16 -12.58
CA LEU A 50 1.55 6.92 -11.55
C LEU A 50 2.64 5.97 -12.04
N MET A 51 2.28 4.93 -12.79
CA MET A 51 3.24 3.98 -13.34
C MET A 51 4.22 4.64 -14.34
N GLN A 52 3.85 5.76 -14.93
CA GLN A 52 4.71 6.50 -15.87
C GLN A 52 5.59 7.54 -15.18
N ASP A 53 5.34 7.80 -13.91
CA ASP A 53 6.10 8.78 -13.13
C ASP A 53 7.41 8.15 -12.66
N SER A 54 8.54 8.77 -13.03
CA SER A 54 9.88 8.25 -12.68
C SER A 54 10.15 8.25 -11.16
N ALA A 55 9.41 9.05 -10.39
CA ALA A 55 9.53 9.09 -8.93
C ALA A 55 8.74 7.95 -8.24
N VAL A 56 7.94 7.21 -8.98
CA VAL A 56 7.12 6.11 -8.48
C VAL A 56 7.78 4.77 -8.80
N ASN A 57 7.94 3.94 -7.77
CA ASN A 57 8.41 2.57 -7.93
C ASN A 57 7.27 1.64 -7.50
N MET A 58 6.65 0.98 -8.47
CA MET A 58 5.51 0.09 -8.23
C MET A 58 5.89 -1.34 -8.55
N GLN A 59 5.82 -2.20 -7.55
CA GLN A 59 6.17 -3.62 -7.67
C GLN A 59 4.94 -4.49 -7.39
N THR A 60 4.75 -5.49 -8.22
CA THR A 60 3.68 -6.47 -8.04
C THR A 60 4.21 -7.63 -7.20
N ILE A 61 3.40 -8.05 -6.22
CA ILE A 61 3.72 -9.17 -5.34
C ILE A 61 3.13 -10.44 -5.98
N LEU A 62 3.98 -11.46 -6.13
CA LEU A 62 3.59 -12.75 -6.70
C LEU A 62 3.76 -13.86 -5.67
N VAL A 63 2.77 -14.75 -5.63
CA VAL A 63 2.85 -16.02 -4.90
C VAL A 63 2.48 -17.11 -5.90
N ALA A 64 3.38 -18.07 -6.13
CA ALA A 64 3.19 -19.13 -7.13
C ALA A 64 2.78 -18.57 -8.51
N ASN A 65 3.41 -17.47 -8.91
CA ASN A 65 3.16 -16.76 -10.17
C ASN A 65 1.79 -16.08 -10.25
N GLU A 66 1.02 -16.05 -9.18
CA GLU A 66 -0.25 -15.33 -9.12
C GLU A 66 -0.05 -13.93 -8.53
N VAL A 67 -0.74 -12.95 -9.12
CA VAL A 67 -0.73 -11.57 -8.63
C VAL A 67 -1.57 -11.49 -7.35
N VAL A 68 -0.93 -11.20 -6.23
CA VAL A 68 -1.62 -11.14 -4.93
C VAL A 68 -1.67 -9.75 -4.33
N GLY A 69 -0.91 -8.79 -4.84
CA GLY A 69 -0.90 -7.44 -4.33
C GLY A 69 0.21 -6.60 -4.92
N CYS A 70 0.47 -5.47 -4.29
CA CYS A 70 1.52 -4.55 -4.73
C CYS A 70 2.17 -3.80 -3.56
N VAL A 71 3.38 -3.32 -3.81
CA VAL A 71 4.10 -2.39 -2.94
C VAL A 71 4.52 -1.21 -3.81
N VAL A 72 4.29 0.01 -3.34
CA VAL A 72 4.53 1.22 -4.12
C VAL A 72 5.28 2.25 -3.28
N LYS A 73 6.34 2.81 -3.85
CA LYS A 73 6.96 4.03 -3.34
C LYS A 73 6.53 5.19 -4.22
N PHE A 74 6.11 6.27 -3.61
CA PHE A 74 5.72 7.49 -4.30
C PHE A 74 6.23 8.70 -3.52
N VAL A 75 6.08 9.89 -4.08
CA VAL A 75 6.49 11.13 -3.42
C VAL A 75 5.26 11.97 -3.13
N MET A 76 5.12 12.42 -1.89
CA MET A 76 4.03 13.30 -1.46
C MET A 76 4.63 14.46 -0.67
N GLU A 77 4.38 15.67 -1.12
CA GLU A 77 4.89 16.89 -0.49
C GLU A 77 6.41 16.87 -0.26
N GLY A 78 7.14 16.30 -1.23
CA GLY A 78 8.59 16.21 -1.16
C GLY A 78 9.16 15.04 -0.40
N ASP A 79 8.31 14.23 0.26
CA ASP A 79 8.74 13.08 1.04
C ASP A 79 8.43 11.78 0.33
N ALA A 80 9.36 10.83 0.39
CA ALA A 80 9.12 9.48 -0.11
C ALA A 80 8.18 8.74 0.84
N GLU A 81 7.15 8.11 0.28
CA GLU A 81 6.18 7.34 1.05
C GLU A 81 6.02 5.95 0.45
N ILE A 82 5.66 4.99 1.29
CA ILE A 82 5.39 3.62 0.90
C ILE A 82 3.93 3.29 1.19
N THR A 83 3.32 2.57 0.26
CA THR A 83 2.00 1.96 0.47
C THR A 83 2.02 0.55 -0.08
N TYR A 84 1.11 -0.29 0.38
CA TYR A 84 1.01 -1.66 -0.08
C TYR A 84 -0.41 -2.16 0.11
N ALA A 85 -0.78 -3.17 -0.66
CA ALA A 85 -2.09 -3.78 -0.58
C ALA A 85 -2.00 -5.24 -0.98
N LEU A 86 -2.82 -6.08 -0.36
CA LEU A 86 -2.97 -7.50 -0.67
C LEU A 86 -4.44 -7.84 -0.86
N GLY A 87 -4.73 -8.80 -1.73
CA GLY A 87 -6.04 -9.41 -1.77
C GLY A 87 -6.37 -10.02 -0.40
N LYS A 88 -7.62 -9.89 0.01
CA LYS A 88 -8.08 -10.29 1.36
C LYS A 88 -7.75 -11.74 1.71
N GLU A 89 -7.85 -12.64 0.73
CA GLU A 89 -7.54 -14.07 0.93
C GLU A 89 -6.08 -14.35 1.30
N TYR A 90 -5.21 -13.37 1.11
CA TYR A 90 -3.78 -13.49 1.41
C TYR A 90 -3.37 -12.84 2.73
N TRP A 91 -4.33 -12.25 3.46
CA TRP A 91 -4.04 -11.63 4.75
C TRP A 91 -3.69 -12.67 5.82
N GLY A 92 -2.92 -12.23 6.82
CA GLY A 92 -2.61 -13.05 7.98
C GLY A 92 -1.58 -14.14 7.76
N LYS A 93 -0.85 -14.09 6.64
CA LYS A 93 0.16 -15.11 6.26
C LYS A 93 1.59 -14.57 6.24
N GLY A 94 1.81 -13.33 6.66
CA GLY A 94 3.12 -12.71 6.66
C GLY A 94 3.60 -12.23 5.29
N ILE A 95 2.77 -12.30 4.27
CA ILE A 95 3.14 -11.92 2.90
C ILE A 95 3.48 -10.44 2.80
N ALA A 96 2.65 -9.57 3.37
CA ALA A 96 2.89 -8.13 3.31
C ALA A 96 4.21 -7.75 3.98
N THR A 97 4.52 -8.34 5.13
CA THR A 97 5.78 -8.09 5.83
C THR A 97 6.97 -8.52 4.98
N GLN A 98 6.93 -9.71 4.40
CA GLN A 98 7.99 -10.19 3.50
C GLN A 98 8.16 -9.26 2.30
N ALA A 99 7.05 -8.86 1.68
CA ALA A 99 7.06 -8.03 0.49
C ALA A 99 7.65 -6.65 0.77
N VAL A 100 7.26 -6.01 1.88
CA VAL A 100 7.79 -4.70 2.26
C VAL A 100 9.29 -4.80 2.55
N LYS A 101 9.73 -5.81 3.28
CA LYS A 101 11.16 -6.00 3.55
C LYS A 101 11.96 -6.21 2.27
N GLN A 102 11.48 -7.07 1.37
CA GLN A 102 12.15 -7.34 0.10
C GLN A 102 12.18 -6.09 -0.79
N PHE A 103 11.08 -5.35 -0.83
CA PHE A 103 11.00 -4.10 -1.57
C PHE A 103 12.05 -3.10 -1.10
N LEU A 104 12.23 -2.97 0.21
CA LEU A 104 13.16 -2.01 0.80
C LEU A 104 14.64 -2.39 0.61
N GLU A 105 14.93 -3.61 0.21
CA GLU A 105 16.29 -4.01 -0.16
C GLU A 105 16.75 -3.31 -1.44
N ASP A 106 15.83 -3.08 -2.38
CA ASP A 106 16.12 -2.44 -3.66
C ASP A 106 15.76 -0.95 -3.66
N GLU A 107 14.67 -0.59 -2.99
CA GLU A 107 14.25 0.81 -2.86
C GLU A 107 15.00 1.44 -1.68
N ARG A 108 16.09 2.15 -1.99
CA ARG A 108 17.04 2.68 -1.00
C ARG A 108 16.78 4.11 -0.57
N THR A 109 15.73 4.75 -1.09
CA THR A 109 15.39 6.12 -0.71
C THR A 109 15.12 6.19 0.79
N ARG A 110 15.83 7.08 1.50
CA ARG A 110 15.69 7.31 2.94
C ARG A 110 15.74 8.80 3.23
N PRO A 111 14.96 9.30 4.22
CA PRO A 111 13.95 8.53 4.94
C PRO A 111 12.77 8.19 4.05
N ILE A 112 12.03 7.16 4.42
CA ILE A 112 10.79 6.81 3.76
C ILE A 112 9.70 6.66 4.82
N TYR A 113 8.48 7.10 4.52
CA TYR A 113 7.39 7.19 5.47
C TYR A 113 6.24 6.26 5.08
N GLY A 114 5.51 5.79 6.09
CA GLY A 114 4.27 5.06 5.88
C GLY A 114 3.18 5.67 6.73
N ARG A 115 1.96 5.74 6.21
CA ARG A 115 0.81 6.27 6.92
C ARG A 115 -0.24 5.19 7.05
N VAL A 116 -0.86 5.09 8.21
CA VAL A 116 -1.82 4.02 8.48
C VAL A 116 -2.90 4.50 9.44
N ALA A 117 -4.16 4.11 9.18
CA ALA A 117 -5.26 4.43 10.06
C ALA A 117 -4.99 3.89 11.46
N TYR A 118 -5.44 4.63 12.47
CA TYR A 118 -5.16 4.35 13.89
C TYR A 118 -5.60 2.95 14.34
N ASP A 119 -6.60 2.37 13.69
CA ASP A 119 -7.17 1.08 14.04
C ASP A 119 -6.83 -0.03 13.03
N ASN A 120 -5.98 0.25 12.06
CA ASN A 120 -5.49 -0.77 11.13
C ASN A 120 -4.25 -1.45 11.72
N PHE A 121 -4.48 -2.30 12.72
CA PHE A 121 -3.40 -2.93 13.49
C PHE A 121 -2.52 -3.85 12.65
N GLY A 122 -3.10 -4.53 11.67
CA GLY A 122 -2.34 -5.39 10.78
C GLY A 122 -1.28 -4.62 10.00
N SER A 123 -1.66 -3.48 9.44
CA SER A 123 -0.74 -2.63 8.69
C SER A 123 0.32 -2.00 9.58
N GLN A 124 -0.06 -1.58 10.81
CA GLN A 124 0.89 -1.07 11.78
C GLN A 124 1.99 -2.11 12.08
N ARG A 125 1.58 -3.36 12.29
CA ARG A 125 2.55 -4.44 12.55
C ARG A 125 3.48 -4.71 11.37
N VAL A 126 2.98 -4.61 10.14
CA VAL A 126 3.80 -4.78 8.95
C VAL A 126 4.92 -3.74 8.93
N LEU A 127 4.58 -2.47 9.13
CA LEU A 127 5.57 -1.40 9.15
C LEU A 127 6.58 -1.58 10.29
N GLU A 128 6.10 -1.90 11.50
CA GLU A 128 6.97 -2.11 12.66
C GLU A 128 7.94 -3.25 12.44
N LYS A 129 7.46 -4.37 11.90
CA LYS A 129 8.32 -5.52 11.59
C LYS A 129 9.34 -5.22 10.48
N ALA A 130 9.02 -4.29 9.60
CA ALA A 130 9.95 -3.85 8.56
C ALA A 130 10.97 -2.81 9.05
N GLY A 131 10.90 -2.43 10.33
CA GLY A 131 11.87 -1.52 10.93
C GLY A 131 11.43 -0.08 11.05
N PHE A 132 10.20 0.23 10.66
CA PHE A 132 9.66 1.59 10.80
C PHE A 132 9.33 1.89 12.26
N GLU A 133 9.52 3.15 12.65
CA GLU A 133 9.15 3.67 13.96
C GLU A 133 8.02 4.67 13.82
N ARG A 134 7.04 4.58 14.72
CA ARG A 134 5.96 5.57 14.75
C ARG A 134 6.50 6.90 15.28
N ILE A 135 6.40 7.95 14.50
CA ILE A 135 6.95 9.27 14.83
C ILE A 135 5.88 10.31 15.14
N GLY A 136 4.63 10.04 14.84
CA GLY A 136 3.57 11.01 15.07
C GLY A 136 2.23 10.55 14.57
N LYS A 137 1.30 11.48 14.54
CA LYS A 137 -0.05 11.25 14.04
C LYS A 137 -0.58 12.50 13.36
N ASP A 138 -1.58 12.30 12.52
CA ASP A 138 -2.30 13.36 11.83
C ASP A 138 -3.79 13.05 11.89
N ILE A 139 -4.63 13.98 11.49
CA ILE A 139 -6.07 13.79 11.39
C ILE A 139 -6.49 14.14 9.98
N GLY A 140 -7.26 13.27 9.35
CA GLY A 140 -7.75 13.51 8.01
C GLY A 140 -9.14 12.90 7.80
N PHE A 141 -9.82 13.39 6.77
CA PHE A 141 -11.13 12.84 6.41
C PHE A 141 -10.95 11.52 5.68
N ALA A 142 -11.51 10.46 6.25
CA ALA A 142 -11.44 9.11 5.67
C ALA A 142 -12.73 8.83 4.89
N ASN A 143 -12.64 8.80 3.56
CA ASN A 143 -13.82 8.57 2.72
C ASN A 143 -14.53 7.26 3.07
N ALA A 144 -13.76 6.20 3.36
CA ALA A 144 -14.33 4.90 3.70
C ALA A 144 -15.05 4.90 5.06
N ARG A 145 -14.79 5.87 5.91
CA ARG A 145 -15.39 5.99 7.25
C ARG A 145 -16.45 7.07 7.33
N GLY A 146 -16.46 8.00 6.36
CA GLY A 146 -17.39 9.13 6.35
C GLY A 146 -17.15 10.15 7.45
N LYS A 147 -15.95 10.20 8.01
CA LYS A 147 -15.58 11.10 9.10
C LYS A 147 -14.08 11.30 9.20
N GLU A 148 -13.66 12.28 9.98
CA GLU A 148 -12.26 12.46 10.31
C GLU A 148 -11.82 11.38 11.31
N ILE A 149 -10.63 10.81 11.06
CA ILE A 149 -9.99 9.84 11.96
C ILE A 149 -8.51 10.15 12.09
N GLU A 150 -7.89 9.58 13.13
CA GLU A 150 -6.45 9.67 13.29
C GLU A 150 -5.72 8.72 12.34
N GLU A 151 -4.56 9.16 11.89
CA GLU A 151 -3.65 8.41 11.06
C GLU A 151 -2.28 8.45 11.72
N PHE A 152 -1.64 7.30 11.86
CA PHE A 152 -0.29 7.24 12.44
C PHE A 152 0.75 7.36 11.34
N ILE A 153 1.83 8.08 11.65
CA ILE A 153 2.94 8.31 10.72
C ILE A 153 4.14 7.50 11.20
N TYR A 154 4.66 6.68 10.31
CA TYR A 154 5.82 5.83 10.53
C TYR A 154 6.98 6.28 9.66
N LYS A 155 8.20 6.10 10.14
CA LYS A 155 9.41 6.50 9.44
C LYS A 155 10.47 5.41 9.50
N LEU A 156 11.08 5.15 8.35
CA LEU A 156 12.29 4.34 8.26
C LEU A 156 13.43 5.27 7.85
N THR A 157 14.43 5.36 8.74
CA THR A 157 15.60 6.24 8.54
C THR A 157 16.62 5.60 7.61
#